data_ca6d33f05ac1fcdd5d63e5f6462b0d45
#
_entry.id   ca6d33f05ac1fcdd5d63e5f6462b0d45
#
_cell.length_a   1.000
_cell.length_b   1.000
_cell.length_c   1.000
_cell.angle_alpha   90.00
_cell.angle_beta   90.00
_cell.angle_gamma   90.00
#
_symmetry.space_group_name_H-M   'P 1'
#
loop_
_entity.id
_entity.type
_entity.pdbx_description
1 polymer ?
#
loop_
_entity_poly.entity_id
_entity_poly.type
_entity_poly.pdbx_seq_one_letter_code
_entity_poly.pdbx_strand_id
1 'polypeptide(L)'
;MTKPAAITLLAWDRLLDAGARAMRAARRELKRAGLPPLEWYDILAAIDRRGPGRPRDLQAYLGIEQYNLSRLLSRMERAGLVTIMPCPGDARGQIVDLTPAGREQRAAMWPAYSTAIHHTMESRLDSDERIQLAGMLEKVA
;
A
#
# COMPACT_ATOMS: atom_id res chain seq x y z
N MET A 1 -26.78 3.41 -22.46
CA MET A 1 -25.44 3.53 -21.84
C MET A 1 -24.72 4.74 -22.45
N THR A 2 -24.22 5.63 -21.61
CA THR A 2 -23.51 6.82 -22.08
C THR A 2 -22.05 6.42 -22.40
N LYS A 3 -21.63 6.74 -23.63
CA LYS A 3 -20.25 6.51 -24.04
C LYS A 3 -19.34 7.58 -23.42
N PRO A 4 -18.22 7.22 -22.76
CA PRO A 4 -17.30 8.21 -22.26
C PRO A 4 -16.71 9.09 -23.37
N ALA A 5 -16.42 10.37 -23.05
CA ALA A 5 -15.74 11.26 -23.97
C ALA A 5 -14.31 10.77 -24.22
N ALA A 6 -13.75 11.12 -25.39
CA ALA A 6 -12.38 10.71 -25.75
C ALA A 6 -11.34 11.14 -24.71
N ILE A 7 -11.49 12.34 -24.17
CA ILE A 7 -10.58 12.83 -23.12
C ILE A 7 -10.68 12.01 -21.83
N THR A 8 -11.88 11.52 -21.50
CA THR A 8 -12.08 10.66 -20.33
C THR A 8 -11.37 9.32 -20.51
N LEU A 9 -11.44 8.75 -21.71
CA LEU A 9 -10.73 7.51 -22.02
C LEU A 9 -9.21 7.70 -21.93
N LEU A 10 -8.73 8.82 -22.44
CA LEU A 10 -7.30 9.15 -22.35
C LEU A 10 -6.85 9.31 -20.88
N ALA A 11 -7.64 10.00 -20.08
CA ALA A 11 -7.36 10.17 -18.65
C ALA A 11 -7.36 8.82 -17.91
N TRP A 12 -8.29 7.95 -18.25
CA TRP A 12 -8.36 6.60 -17.69
C TRP A 12 -7.10 5.80 -18.03
N ASP A 13 -6.70 5.78 -19.30
CA ASP A 13 -5.49 5.06 -19.72
C ASP A 13 -4.23 5.61 -19.03
N ARG A 14 -4.14 6.93 -18.90
CA ARG A 14 -3.01 7.58 -18.22
C ARG A 14 -2.99 7.28 -16.74
N LEU A 15 -4.14 7.22 -16.09
CA LEU A 15 -4.25 6.86 -14.69
C LEU A 15 -3.75 5.42 -14.45
N LEU A 16 -4.20 4.47 -15.26
CA LEU A 16 -3.79 3.08 -15.13
C LEU A 16 -2.30 2.90 -15.44
N ASP A 17 -1.80 3.52 -16.48
CA ASP A 17 -0.39 3.44 -16.86
C ASP A 17 0.51 4.08 -15.78
N ALA A 18 0.16 5.26 -15.29
CA ALA A 18 0.91 5.93 -14.23
C ALA A 18 0.92 5.11 -12.94
N GLY A 19 -0.22 4.55 -12.56
CA GLY A 19 -0.31 3.67 -11.38
C GLY A 19 0.57 2.44 -11.50
N ALA A 20 0.55 1.78 -12.67
CA ALA A 20 1.39 0.61 -12.91
C ALA A 20 2.90 0.96 -12.87
N ARG A 21 3.27 2.09 -13.43
CA ARG A 21 4.67 2.56 -13.39
C ARG A 21 5.13 2.90 -12.00
N ALA A 22 4.27 3.55 -11.20
CA ALA A 22 4.56 3.87 -9.80
C ALA A 22 4.83 2.59 -8.98
N MET A 23 3.98 1.58 -9.16
CA MET A 23 4.15 0.30 -8.49
C MET A 23 5.43 -0.43 -8.89
N ARG A 24 5.76 -0.42 -10.19
CA ARG A 24 7.02 -1.02 -10.68
C ARG A 24 8.23 -0.29 -10.12
N ALA A 25 8.19 1.03 -10.04
CA ALA A 25 9.28 1.82 -9.47
C ALA A 25 9.51 1.47 -8.00
N ALA A 26 8.44 1.38 -7.22
CA ALA A 26 8.52 1.00 -5.80
C ALA A 26 9.11 -0.41 -5.63
N ARG A 27 8.61 -1.38 -6.40
CA ARG A 27 9.13 -2.76 -6.36
C ARG A 27 10.60 -2.84 -6.73
N ARG A 28 11.02 -2.11 -7.72
CA ARG A 28 12.42 -2.08 -8.17
C ARG A 28 13.35 -1.53 -7.10
N GLU A 29 12.98 -0.42 -6.46
CA GLU A 29 13.80 0.17 -5.42
C GLU A 29 13.91 -0.73 -4.19
N LEU A 30 12.82 -1.34 -3.76
CA LEU A 30 12.83 -2.30 -2.66
C LEU A 30 13.71 -3.51 -2.98
N LYS A 31 13.60 -4.05 -4.19
CA LYS A 31 14.42 -5.19 -4.62
C LYS A 31 15.90 -4.85 -4.66
N ARG A 32 16.26 -3.68 -5.17
CA ARG A 32 17.66 -3.22 -5.19
C ARG A 32 18.26 -3.12 -3.80
N ALA A 33 17.46 -2.71 -2.83
CA ALA A 33 17.89 -2.58 -1.45
C ALA A 33 17.87 -3.91 -0.67
N GLY A 34 17.44 -5.02 -1.31
CA GLY A 34 17.34 -6.32 -0.65
C GLY A 34 16.25 -6.38 0.40
N LEU A 35 15.20 -5.56 0.26
CA LEU A 35 14.11 -5.42 1.22
C LEU A 35 12.91 -6.30 0.85
N PRO A 36 11.98 -6.54 1.79
CA PRO A 36 10.76 -7.30 1.51
C PRO A 36 9.92 -6.68 0.39
N PRO A 37 8.99 -7.46 -0.19
CA PRO A 37 8.11 -6.98 -1.27
C PRO A 37 7.25 -5.79 -0.87
N LEU A 38 6.83 -5.01 -1.86
CA LEU A 38 5.95 -3.84 -1.68
C LEU A 38 4.68 -4.19 -0.90
N GLU A 39 4.10 -5.33 -1.13
CA GLU A 39 2.88 -5.77 -0.44
C GLU A 39 3.08 -5.85 1.09
N TRP A 40 4.27 -6.21 1.54
CA TRP A 40 4.59 -6.19 2.96
C TRP A 40 4.65 -4.75 3.50
N TYR A 41 5.25 -3.83 2.72
CA TYR A 41 5.27 -2.42 3.10
C TYR A 41 3.85 -1.86 3.25
N ASP A 42 2.99 -2.15 2.30
CA ASP A 42 1.60 -1.66 2.32
C ASP A 42 0.85 -2.14 3.56
N ILE A 43 1.03 -3.41 3.93
CA ILE A 43 0.41 -3.97 5.14
C ILE A 43 1.00 -3.35 6.40
N LEU A 44 2.33 -3.29 6.50
CA LEU A 44 3.00 -2.70 7.67
C LEU A 44 2.60 -1.23 7.86
N ALA A 45 2.59 -0.46 6.79
CA ALA A 45 2.23 0.95 6.82
C ALA A 45 0.76 1.14 7.20
N ALA A 46 -0.14 0.29 6.71
CA ALA A 46 -1.56 0.37 7.04
C ALA A 46 -1.80 0.10 8.52
N ILE A 47 -1.17 -0.93 9.08
CA ILE A 47 -1.31 -1.26 10.51
C ILE A 47 -0.68 -0.16 11.37
N ASP A 48 0.49 0.35 10.96
CA ASP A 48 1.17 1.42 11.70
C ASP A 48 0.33 2.70 11.76
N ARG A 49 -0.35 3.02 10.68
CA ARG A 49 -1.19 4.21 10.58
C ARG A 49 -2.53 4.07 11.30
N ARG A 50 -3.16 2.91 11.18
CA ARG A 50 -4.53 2.67 11.68
C ARG A 50 -4.56 2.05 13.06
N GLY A 51 -3.45 1.47 13.51
CA GLY A 51 -3.39 0.66 14.73
C GLY A 51 -3.88 -0.77 14.53
N PRO A 52 -3.91 -1.56 15.62
CA PRO A 52 -4.38 -2.94 15.57
C PRO A 52 -5.81 -3.02 15.00
N GLY A 53 -6.06 -4.03 14.19
CA GLY A 53 -7.36 -4.18 13.56
C GLY A 53 -7.61 -5.58 13.02
N ARG A 54 -8.81 -5.79 12.52
CA ARG A 54 -9.23 -7.07 11.94
C ARG A 54 -8.69 -7.20 10.51
N PRO A 55 -8.33 -8.43 10.08
CA PRO A 55 -7.91 -8.65 8.68
C PRO A 55 -8.92 -8.13 7.65
N ARG A 56 -10.20 -8.25 7.94
CA ARG A 56 -11.28 -7.75 7.09
C ARG A 56 -11.19 -6.24 6.85
N ASP A 57 -10.85 -5.48 7.87
CA ASP A 57 -10.70 -4.02 7.76
C ASP A 57 -9.45 -3.65 6.96
N LEU A 58 -8.36 -4.39 7.13
CA LEU A 58 -7.16 -4.26 6.30
C LEU A 58 -7.45 -4.57 4.85
N GLN A 59 -8.20 -5.63 4.60
CA GLN A 59 -8.60 -6.04 3.26
C GLN A 59 -9.36 -4.92 2.54
N ALA A 60 -10.35 -4.34 3.21
CA ALA A 60 -11.13 -3.24 2.65
C ALA A 60 -10.26 -2.02 2.37
N TYR A 61 -9.36 -1.68 3.29
CA TYR A 61 -8.47 -0.52 3.16
C TYR A 61 -7.45 -0.69 2.02
N LEU A 62 -6.87 -1.88 1.88
CA LEU A 62 -5.81 -2.16 0.92
C LEU A 62 -6.33 -2.63 -0.45
N GLY A 63 -7.60 -3.05 -0.53
CA GLY A 63 -8.14 -3.61 -1.76
C GLY A 63 -7.52 -4.94 -2.16
N ILE A 64 -7.00 -5.70 -1.19
CA ILE A 64 -6.38 -7.01 -1.42
C ILE A 64 -7.42 -8.10 -1.24
N GLU A 65 -7.37 -9.15 -2.08
CA GLU A 65 -8.23 -10.32 -1.92
C GLU A 65 -7.92 -11.03 -0.60
N GLN A 66 -8.97 -11.56 0.07
CA GLN A 66 -8.85 -12.19 1.39
C GLN A 66 -7.81 -13.31 1.43
N TYR A 67 -7.78 -14.17 0.43
CA TYR A 67 -6.83 -15.27 0.37
C TYR A 67 -5.39 -14.77 0.32
N ASN A 68 -5.12 -13.78 -0.49
CA ASN A 68 -3.79 -13.18 -0.61
C ASN A 68 -3.36 -12.49 0.69
N LEU A 69 -4.27 -11.74 1.32
CA LEU A 69 -3.98 -11.09 2.59
C LEU A 69 -3.66 -12.11 3.68
N SER A 70 -4.43 -13.19 3.77
CA SER A 70 -4.22 -14.26 4.74
C SER A 70 -2.83 -14.89 4.57
N ARG A 71 -2.43 -15.17 3.34
CA ARG A 71 -1.09 -15.73 3.04
C ARG A 71 0.03 -14.77 3.43
N LEU A 72 -0.12 -13.49 3.09
CA LEU A 72 0.87 -12.47 3.42
C LEU A 72 1.01 -12.31 4.93
N LEU A 73 -0.11 -12.21 5.64
CA LEU A 73 -0.09 -12.09 7.10
C LEU A 73 0.55 -13.30 7.78
N SER A 74 0.29 -14.51 7.29
CA SER A 74 0.91 -15.73 7.83
C SER A 74 2.43 -15.71 7.65
N ARG A 75 2.92 -15.27 6.50
CA ARG A 75 4.35 -15.14 6.24
C ARG A 75 4.99 -14.06 7.11
N MET A 76 4.31 -12.94 7.27
CA MET A 76 4.79 -11.82 8.08
C MET A 76 4.80 -12.17 9.57
N GLU A 77 3.82 -12.95 10.03
CA GLU A 77 3.82 -13.48 11.39
C GLU A 77 5.02 -14.41 11.64
N ARG A 78 5.30 -15.31 10.71
CA ARG A 78 6.47 -16.20 10.78
C ARG A 78 7.78 -15.43 10.76
N ALA A 79 7.83 -14.31 10.06
CA ALA A 79 8.98 -13.41 10.04
C ALA A 79 9.08 -12.55 11.30
N GLY A 80 8.12 -12.61 12.21
CA GLY A 80 8.12 -11.86 13.45
C GLY A 80 7.72 -10.39 13.32
N LEU A 81 7.09 -10.01 12.22
CA LEU A 81 6.75 -8.61 11.93
C LEU A 81 5.35 -8.21 12.40
N VAL A 82 4.45 -9.18 12.47
CA VAL A 82 3.08 -8.98 12.97
C VAL A 82 2.71 -10.08 13.95
N THR A 83 1.74 -9.79 14.82
CA THR A 83 1.07 -10.77 15.66
C THR A 83 -0.38 -10.92 15.20
N ILE A 84 -0.88 -12.14 15.25
CA ILE A 84 -2.28 -12.44 14.97
C ILE A 84 -2.86 -13.07 16.24
N MET A 85 -3.74 -12.33 16.91
CA MET A 85 -4.30 -12.71 18.19
C MET A 85 -5.81 -12.88 18.09
N PRO A 86 -6.43 -13.75 18.92
CA PRO A 86 -7.88 -13.79 19.00
C PRO A 86 -8.45 -12.43 19.40
N CYS A 87 -9.59 -12.06 18.79
CA CYS A 87 -10.28 -10.84 19.17
C CYS A 87 -10.92 -11.00 20.55
N PRO A 88 -10.69 -10.07 21.50
CA PRO A 88 -11.37 -10.13 22.80
C PRO A 88 -12.90 -10.14 22.62
N GLY A 89 -13.57 -11.10 23.25
CA GLY A 89 -15.03 -11.25 23.19
C GLY A 89 -15.57 -11.92 21.91
N ASP A 90 -14.72 -12.30 20.97
CA ASP A 90 -15.12 -12.99 19.75
C ASP A 90 -14.07 -14.06 19.39
N ALA A 91 -14.36 -15.31 19.71
CA ALA A 91 -13.46 -16.44 19.50
C ALA A 91 -13.14 -16.71 18.02
N ARG A 92 -13.96 -16.20 17.08
CA ARG A 92 -13.77 -16.38 15.64
C ARG A 92 -13.04 -15.21 14.99
N GLY A 93 -12.97 -14.06 15.68
CA GLY A 93 -12.30 -12.87 15.20
C GLY A 93 -10.80 -12.90 15.52
N GLN A 94 -10.04 -12.21 14.68
CA GLN A 94 -8.60 -12.04 14.85
C GLN A 94 -8.27 -10.55 14.86
N ILE A 95 -7.23 -10.19 15.61
CA ILE A 95 -6.64 -8.86 15.62
C ILE A 95 -5.20 -8.98 15.15
N VAL A 96 -4.84 -8.20 14.14
CA VAL A 96 -3.48 -8.09 13.61
C VAL A 96 -2.84 -6.83 14.17
N ASP A 97 -1.64 -6.94 14.67
CA ASP A 97 -0.87 -5.81 15.18
C ASP A 97 0.59 -5.92 14.75
N LEU A 98 1.29 -4.79 14.75
CA LEU A 98 2.73 -4.77 14.52
C LEU A 98 3.49 -5.21 15.74
N THR A 99 4.60 -5.92 15.50
CA THR A 99 5.65 -6.08 16.51
C THR A 99 6.62 -4.89 16.44
N PRO A 100 7.50 -4.71 17.45
CA PRO A 100 8.60 -3.75 17.33
C PRO A 100 9.47 -3.99 16.08
N ALA A 101 9.72 -5.25 15.73
CA ALA A 101 10.44 -5.61 14.51
C ALA A 101 9.66 -5.20 13.25
N GLY A 102 8.33 -5.27 13.27
CA GLY A 102 7.49 -4.80 12.17
C GLY A 102 7.60 -3.30 11.95
N ARG A 103 7.62 -2.52 13.01
CA ARG A 103 7.84 -1.06 12.92
C ARG A 103 9.21 -0.73 12.38
N GLU A 104 10.24 -1.42 12.84
CA GLU A 104 11.60 -1.26 12.33
C GLU A 104 11.70 -1.62 10.86
N GLN A 105 11.06 -2.71 10.44
CA GLN A 105 11.06 -3.13 9.04
C GLN A 105 10.38 -2.08 8.15
N ARG A 106 9.25 -1.55 8.57
CA ARG A 106 8.56 -0.49 7.84
C ARG A 106 9.46 0.74 7.70
N ALA A 107 10.11 1.15 8.78
CA ALA A 107 11.03 2.29 8.77
C ALA A 107 12.24 2.03 7.85
N ALA A 108 12.77 0.81 7.83
CA ALA A 108 13.89 0.44 6.97
C ALA A 108 13.52 0.42 5.48
N MET A 109 12.25 0.16 5.16
CA MET A 109 11.76 0.14 3.77
C MET A 109 11.47 1.55 3.23
N TRP A 110 11.23 2.51 4.10
CA TRP A 110 10.82 3.86 3.71
C TRP A 110 11.81 4.57 2.79
N PRO A 111 13.14 4.55 3.01
CA PRO A 111 14.07 5.24 2.11
C PRO A 111 13.96 4.76 0.66
N ALA A 112 13.86 3.46 0.43
CA ALA A 112 13.70 2.90 -0.92
C ALA A 112 12.35 3.29 -1.53
N TYR A 113 11.28 3.19 -0.74
CA TYR A 113 9.94 3.58 -1.18
C TYR A 113 9.88 5.08 -1.51
N SER A 114 10.45 5.93 -0.67
CA SER A 114 10.47 7.38 -0.91
C SER A 114 11.29 7.77 -2.13
N THR A 115 12.35 7.03 -2.45
CA THR A 115 13.11 7.22 -3.67
C THR A 115 12.22 7.00 -4.91
N ALA A 116 11.42 5.95 -4.90
CA ALA A 116 10.47 5.69 -5.98
C ALA A 116 9.44 6.81 -6.13
N ILE A 117 8.91 7.31 -5.03
CA ILE A 117 7.98 8.44 -5.03
C ILE A 117 8.64 9.68 -5.62
N HIS A 118 9.85 9.99 -5.18
CA HIS A 118 10.59 11.15 -5.67
C HIS A 118 10.79 11.06 -7.19
N HIS A 119 11.29 9.96 -7.70
CA HIS A 119 11.54 9.78 -9.13
C HIS A 119 10.27 9.76 -9.97
N THR A 120 9.18 9.25 -9.42
CA THR A 120 7.91 9.15 -10.14
C THR A 120 7.16 10.48 -10.17
N MET A 121 7.17 11.22 -9.08
CA MET A 121 6.32 12.40 -8.90
C MET A 121 7.10 13.69 -8.68
N GLU A 122 7.94 13.78 -7.66
CA GLU A 122 8.56 15.06 -7.30
C GLU A 122 9.53 15.60 -8.36
N SER A 123 10.26 14.71 -9.04
CA SER A 123 11.17 15.12 -10.11
C SER A 123 10.47 15.52 -11.42
N ARG A 124 9.17 15.21 -11.54
CA ARG A 124 8.41 15.39 -12.80
C ARG A 124 7.29 16.40 -12.71
N LEU A 125 6.79 16.65 -11.50
CA LEU A 125 5.68 17.57 -11.24
C LEU A 125 6.16 18.65 -10.26
N ASP A 126 5.79 19.90 -10.52
CA ASP A 126 6.02 20.96 -9.55
C ASP A 126 5.00 20.90 -8.40
N SER A 127 5.18 21.78 -7.42
CA SER A 127 4.34 21.76 -6.22
C SER A 127 2.84 21.95 -6.53
N ASP A 128 2.52 22.90 -7.42
CA ASP A 128 1.14 23.17 -7.81
C ASP A 128 0.50 22.00 -8.54
N GLU A 129 1.25 21.37 -9.46
CA GLU A 129 0.80 20.20 -10.19
C GLU A 129 0.54 19.02 -9.26
N ARG A 130 1.38 18.80 -8.24
CA ARG A 130 1.15 17.74 -7.25
C ARG A 130 -0.12 17.98 -6.44
N ILE A 131 -0.38 19.22 -6.05
CA ILE A 131 -1.60 19.59 -5.33
C ILE A 131 -2.84 19.36 -6.20
N GLN A 132 -2.79 19.78 -7.47
CA GLN A 132 -3.86 19.58 -8.42
C GLN A 132 -4.14 18.09 -8.67
N LEU A 133 -3.10 17.31 -8.86
CA LEU A 133 -3.23 15.88 -9.08
C LEU A 133 -3.87 15.18 -7.87
N ALA A 134 -3.41 15.49 -6.65
CA ALA A 134 -3.97 14.93 -5.44
C ALA A 134 -5.46 15.24 -5.31
N GLY A 135 -5.86 16.49 -5.59
CA GLY A 135 -7.27 16.90 -5.56
C GLY A 135 -8.13 16.21 -6.61
N MET A 136 -7.60 16.03 -7.82
CA MET A 136 -8.31 15.32 -8.89
C MET A 136 -8.47 13.82 -8.58
N LEU A 137 -7.42 13.18 -8.08
CA LEU A 137 -7.45 11.77 -7.71
C LEU A 137 -8.41 11.50 -6.56
N GLU A 138 -8.53 12.41 -5.61
CA GLU A 138 -9.50 12.31 -4.51
C GLU A 138 -10.93 12.17 -5.02
N LYS A 139 -11.27 12.85 -6.13
CA LYS A 139 -12.60 12.80 -6.71
C LYS A 139 -12.95 11.45 -7.34
N VAL A 140 -11.97 10.68 -7.75
CA VAL A 140 -12.16 9.40 -8.45
C VAL A 140 -11.81 8.20 -7.58
N ALA A 141 -11.27 8.43 -6.41
CA ALA A 141 -10.90 7.36 -5.47
C ALA A 141 -12.09 6.85 -4.64
#